data_4ea4155cebaeb4a1ca6c18ddbf99ec11
#
_entry.id   4ea4155cebaeb4a1ca6c18ddbf99ec11
#
_cell.length_a   1.000
_cell.length_b   1.000
_cell.length_c   1.000
_cell.angle_alpha   90.00
_cell.angle_beta   90.00
_cell.angle_gamma   90.00
#
_symmetry.space_group_name_H-M   'P 1'
#
loop_
_entity.id
_entity.type
_entity.pdbx_description
1 polymer ?
#
loop_
_entity_poly.entity_id
_entity_poly.type
_entity_poly.pdbx_seq_one_letter_code
_entity_poly.pdbx_strand_id
1 'polypeptide(L)'
;VADNGYMSLASISVLEFGEHPFDATRSIAGLFPMGKLHLPASSQQGDIHFQGKGFDILFALQNGKRHLVASMDKLGKKKERFSCDILLEPTSDKSMVIATPFKKKGHFYYNQKINNLRASGYAKLGDKVYDFNQNSYGVLDWGRGVWTYKNTWYWSSLNTEINGHPFGWNLGYGFGDTSAASENMLFVDGEALKLKDVIMDIPLTSSGRDDFLSSWRLRDKEGAIWVDFKPVYDRHADVNTLVLRSNQHQVFGLFSGRIDAGGKSYSFKDLPGFAEKVFNKW
;
A
#
# COMPACT_ATOMS: atom_id res chain seq x y z
N VAL A 1 -8.96 -5.35 -4.19
CA VAL A 1 -10.30 -5.37 -4.84
C VAL A 1 -10.89 -3.97 -4.80
N ALA A 2 -11.45 -3.48 -5.89
CA ALA A 2 -12.07 -2.16 -5.98
C ALA A 2 -13.38 -2.23 -6.78
N ASP A 3 -14.35 -1.40 -6.41
CA ASP A 3 -15.57 -1.14 -7.15
C ASP A 3 -15.73 0.39 -7.31
N ASN A 4 -15.53 0.88 -8.52
CA ASN A 4 -15.65 2.31 -8.85
C ASN A 4 -17.03 2.64 -9.46
N GLY A 5 -18.01 1.71 -9.38
CA GLY A 5 -19.31 1.82 -9.99
C GLY A 5 -19.30 1.44 -11.48
N TYR A 6 -18.53 2.11 -12.30
CA TYR A 6 -18.40 1.80 -13.74
C TYR A 6 -17.36 0.70 -14.05
N MET A 7 -16.45 0.43 -13.14
CA MET A 7 -15.41 -0.59 -13.28
C MET A 7 -15.12 -1.23 -11.93
N SER A 8 -14.91 -2.54 -11.93
CA SER A 8 -14.32 -3.26 -10.81
C SER A 8 -12.96 -3.80 -11.17
N LEU A 9 -12.12 -3.96 -10.17
CA LEU A 9 -10.78 -4.52 -10.31
C LEU A 9 -10.47 -5.43 -9.12
N ALA A 10 -9.94 -6.62 -9.40
CA ALA A 10 -9.25 -7.43 -8.42
C ALA A 10 -7.88 -7.81 -8.97
N SER A 11 -6.87 -7.79 -8.12
CA SER A 11 -5.50 -8.09 -8.52
C SER A 11 -4.77 -8.87 -7.44
N ILE A 12 -3.97 -9.83 -7.86
CA ILE A 12 -2.96 -10.49 -7.02
C ILE A 12 -1.61 -10.24 -7.65
N SER A 13 -0.64 -9.90 -6.81
CA SER A 13 0.75 -9.71 -7.20
C SER A 13 1.67 -10.43 -6.22
N VAL A 14 2.66 -11.12 -6.75
CA VAL A 14 3.78 -11.68 -5.99
C VAL A 14 5.04 -11.01 -6.51
N LEU A 15 5.74 -10.34 -5.62
CA LEU A 15 7.00 -9.69 -5.92
C LEU A 15 8.10 -10.34 -5.07
N GLU A 16 9.21 -10.63 -5.69
CA GLU A 16 10.40 -11.15 -5.01
C GLU A 16 11.59 -10.26 -5.32
N PHE A 17 12.30 -9.89 -4.27
CA PHE A 17 13.50 -9.06 -4.35
C PHE A 17 14.71 -9.88 -3.98
N GLY A 18 15.76 -9.81 -4.80
CA GLY A 18 16.99 -10.55 -4.64
C GLY A 18 17.91 -10.31 -5.84
N GLU A 19 18.81 -11.23 -6.12
CA GLU A 19 19.72 -11.12 -7.29
C GLU A 19 18.94 -11.10 -8.62
N HIS A 20 17.78 -11.78 -8.67
CA HIS A 20 16.90 -11.83 -9.83
C HIS A 20 15.48 -11.46 -9.43
N PRO A 21 15.18 -10.16 -9.24
CA PRO A 21 13.86 -9.72 -8.84
C PRO A 21 12.81 -10.06 -9.91
N PHE A 22 11.62 -10.47 -9.48
CA PHE A 22 10.51 -10.69 -10.38
C PHE A 22 9.19 -10.15 -9.83
N ASP A 23 8.26 -9.89 -10.76
CA ASP A 23 6.87 -9.55 -10.52
C ASP A 23 5.98 -10.53 -11.29
N ALA A 24 5.11 -11.20 -10.56
CA ALA A 24 4.05 -12.03 -11.13
C ALA A 24 2.69 -11.42 -10.73
N THR A 25 2.05 -10.76 -11.68
CA THR A 25 0.79 -10.06 -11.46
C THR A 25 -0.29 -10.57 -12.41
N ARG A 26 -1.51 -10.72 -11.89
CA ARG A 26 -2.73 -10.88 -12.69
C ARG A 26 -3.83 -10.01 -12.12
N SER A 27 -4.46 -9.23 -13.00
CA SER A 27 -5.61 -8.39 -12.70
C SER A 27 -6.84 -8.90 -13.45
N ILE A 28 -8.00 -8.79 -12.81
CA ILE A 28 -9.31 -9.13 -13.36
C ILE A 28 -10.17 -7.87 -13.26
N ALA A 29 -10.62 -7.39 -14.41
CA ALA A 29 -11.48 -6.23 -14.49
C ALA A 29 -12.91 -6.66 -14.87
N GLY A 30 -13.89 -6.00 -14.26
CA GLY A 30 -15.31 -6.10 -14.62
C GLY A 30 -15.86 -4.74 -15.00
N LEU A 31 -16.83 -4.72 -15.92
CA LEU A 31 -17.49 -3.48 -16.32
C LEU A 31 -18.85 -3.34 -15.62
N PHE A 32 -19.16 -2.13 -15.20
CA PHE A 32 -20.43 -1.72 -14.60
C PHE A 32 -20.88 -2.59 -13.41
N PRO A 33 -20.01 -2.80 -12.38
CA PRO A 33 -20.41 -3.56 -11.20
C PRO A 33 -21.51 -2.84 -10.41
N MET A 34 -21.56 -1.49 -10.43
CA MET A 34 -22.61 -0.67 -9.81
C MET A 34 -22.90 -1.05 -8.36
N GLY A 35 -21.83 -1.32 -7.57
CA GLY A 35 -21.96 -1.75 -6.17
C GLY A 35 -22.27 -3.23 -5.95
N LYS A 36 -22.36 -4.05 -7.00
CA LYS A 36 -22.70 -5.49 -6.91
C LYS A 36 -21.63 -6.33 -6.20
N LEU A 37 -20.43 -5.80 -5.99
CA LEU A 37 -19.43 -6.47 -5.19
C LEU A 37 -19.72 -6.40 -3.68
N HIS A 38 -20.72 -5.60 -3.27
CA HIS A 38 -21.16 -5.45 -1.88
C HIS A 38 -19.99 -5.19 -0.92
N LEU A 39 -19.03 -4.37 -1.34
CA LEU A 39 -17.87 -4.04 -0.51
C LEU A 39 -18.33 -3.38 0.80
N PRO A 40 -17.81 -3.81 1.96
CA PRO A 40 -18.22 -3.30 3.25
C PRO A 40 -18.06 -1.80 3.39
N ALA A 41 -18.99 -1.15 4.09
CA ALA A 41 -18.92 0.28 4.38
C ALA A 41 -17.88 0.65 5.45
N SER A 42 -17.33 -0.35 6.13
CA SER A 42 -16.32 -0.22 7.18
C SER A 42 -15.25 -1.30 7.00
N SER A 43 -14.01 -0.99 7.36
CA SER A 43 -12.93 -1.99 7.46
C SER A 43 -13.07 -2.91 8.67
N GLN A 44 -14.00 -2.61 9.59
CA GLN A 44 -14.17 -3.31 10.86
C GLN A 44 -15.27 -4.39 10.83
N GLN A 45 -15.95 -4.57 9.71
CA GLN A 45 -17.02 -5.55 9.59
C GLN A 45 -17.25 -5.96 8.15
N GLY A 46 -17.75 -7.17 7.98
CA GLY A 46 -18.08 -7.76 6.69
C GLY A 46 -16.88 -8.36 5.98
N ASP A 47 -17.16 -9.42 5.25
CA ASP A 47 -16.18 -10.11 4.43
C ASP A 47 -16.28 -9.62 2.99
N ILE A 48 -15.19 -9.74 2.25
CA ILE A 48 -15.14 -9.49 0.81
C ILE A 48 -14.81 -10.80 0.14
N HIS A 49 -15.73 -11.30 -0.69
CA HIS A 49 -15.52 -12.50 -1.48
C HIS A 49 -15.69 -12.18 -2.96
N PHE A 50 -14.60 -12.29 -3.70
CA PHE A 50 -14.56 -12.04 -5.13
C PHE A 50 -14.10 -13.29 -5.86
N GLN A 51 -15.01 -13.94 -6.58
CA GLN A 51 -14.76 -15.24 -7.20
C GLN A 51 -15.20 -15.29 -8.65
N GLY A 52 -14.60 -16.19 -9.42
CA GLY A 52 -14.93 -16.44 -10.82
C GLY A 52 -14.09 -17.56 -11.42
N LYS A 53 -14.16 -17.71 -12.74
CA LYS A 53 -13.42 -18.75 -13.43
C LYS A 53 -11.90 -18.58 -13.28
N GLY A 54 -11.28 -19.48 -12.50
CA GLY A 54 -9.83 -19.50 -12.29
C GLY A 54 -9.32 -18.45 -11.29
N PHE A 55 -10.19 -17.96 -10.41
CA PHE A 55 -9.79 -17.15 -9.26
C PHE A 55 -10.82 -17.22 -8.14
N ASP A 56 -10.34 -17.10 -6.93
CA ASP A 56 -11.10 -16.97 -5.69
C ASP A 56 -10.30 -16.10 -4.73
N ILE A 57 -10.90 -15.03 -4.18
CA ILE A 57 -10.24 -14.09 -3.29
C ILE A 57 -11.19 -13.78 -2.14
N LEU A 58 -10.85 -14.21 -0.95
CA LEU A 58 -11.59 -13.96 0.28
C LEU A 58 -10.76 -13.11 1.24
N PHE A 59 -11.34 -12.01 1.69
CA PHE A 59 -10.89 -11.24 2.84
C PHE A 59 -11.93 -11.41 3.94
N ALA A 60 -11.69 -12.30 4.88
CA ALA A 60 -12.57 -12.51 6.02
C ALA A 60 -12.10 -11.71 7.24
N LEU A 61 -13.05 -11.21 8.02
CA LEU A 61 -12.77 -10.51 9.28
C LEU A 61 -13.40 -11.28 10.44
N GLN A 62 -12.57 -11.86 11.28
CA GLN A 62 -13.01 -12.68 12.42
C GLN A 62 -12.29 -12.22 13.70
N ASN A 63 -13.05 -11.77 14.70
CA ASN A 63 -12.50 -11.35 16.01
C ASN A 63 -11.36 -10.31 15.88
N GLY A 64 -11.49 -9.35 14.97
CA GLY A 64 -10.48 -8.31 14.71
C GLY A 64 -9.25 -8.77 13.90
N LYS A 65 -9.13 -10.05 13.60
CA LYS A 65 -8.09 -10.61 12.73
C LYS A 65 -8.59 -10.67 11.29
N ARG A 66 -7.68 -10.53 10.33
CA ARG A 66 -8.00 -10.64 8.90
C ARG A 66 -7.43 -11.93 8.34
N HIS A 67 -8.28 -12.73 7.76
CA HIS A 67 -7.91 -13.97 7.09
C HIS A 67 -8.00 -13.77 5.58
N LEU A 68 -6.85 -13.87 4.91
CA LEU A 68 -6.75 -13.75 3.46
C LEU A 68 -6.56 -15.13 2.87
N VAL A 69 -7.59 -15.61 2.17
CA VAL A 69 -7.52 -16.86 1.43
C VAL A 69 -7.70 -16.54 -0.04
N ALA A 70 -6.75 -16.91 -0.87
CA ALA A 70 -6.88 -16.65 -2.28
C ALA A 70 -6.27 -17.77 -3.15
N SER A 71 -6.86 -17.94 -4.32
CA SER A 71 -6.27 -18.72 -5.40
C SER A 71 -6.47 -17.99 -6.73
N MET A 72 -5.49 -18.13 -7.61
CA MET A 72 -5.55 -17.54 -8.94
C MET A 72 -4.74 -18.37 -9.92
N ASP A 73 -5.38 -18.84 -10.98
CA ASP A 73 -4.72 -19.53 -12.07
C ASP A 73 -3.97 -18.53 -12.96
N LYS A 74 -2.89 -18.98 -13.59
CA LYS A 74 -2.14 -18.21 -14.62
C LYS A 74 -1.63 -16.86 -14.14
N LEU A 75 -1.05 -16.81 -12.93
CA LEU A 75 -0.38 -15.62 -12.43
C LEU A 75 0.95 -15.40 -13.17
N GLY A 76 1.24 -14.14 -13.50
CA GLY A 76 2.48 -13.73 -14.13
C GLY A 76 2.73 -14.29 -15.54
N LYS A 77 3.92 -14.02 -16.06
CA LYS A 77 4.34 -14.44 -17.42
C LYS A 77 4.41 -15.96 -17.59
N LYS A 78 4.82 -16.67 -16.54
CA LYS A 78 4.90 -18.14 -16.53
C LYS A 78 3.54 -18.82 -16.39
N LYS A 79 2.47 -18.05 -16.13
CA LYS A 79 1.10 -18.55 -15.96
C LYS A 79 0.98 -19.60 -14.85
N GLU A 80 1.71 -19.45 -13.78
CA GLU A 80 1.70 -20.35 -12.63
C GLU A 80 0.41 -20.20 -11.82
N ARG A 81 0.05 -21.24 -11.08
CA ARG A 81 -1.03 -21.17 -10.11
C ARG A 81 -0.54 -20.52 -8.83
N PHE A 82 -1.31 -19.56 -8.35
CA PHE A 82 -1.12 -18.94 -7.04
C PHE A 82 -2.14 -19.46 -6.03
N SER A 83 -1.74 -19.61 -4.79
CA SER A 83 -2.66 -19.77 -3.65
C SER A 83 -2.04 -19.18 -2.39
N CYS A 84 -2.86 -18.70 -1.47
CA CYS A 84 -2.40 -18.31 -0.14
C CYS A 84 -3.47 -18.59 0.93
N ASP A 85 -2.98 -18.73 2.14
CA ASP A 85 -3.75 -18.78 3.37
C ASP A 85 -2.94 -18.01 4.43
N ILE A 86 -3.37 -16.75 4.70
CA ILE A 86 -2.60 -15.80 5.50
C ILE A 86 -3.51 -15.21 6.57
N LEU A 87 -3.10 -15.35 7.82
CA LEU A 87 -3.72 -14.67 8.94
C LEU A 87 -2.95 -13.40 9.27
N LEU A 88 -3.65 -12.28 9.35
CA LEU A 88 -3.11 -10.97 9.74
C LEU A 88 -3.69 -10.56 11.09
N GLU A 89 -2.82 -10.39 12.08
CA GLU A 89 -3.19 -10.05 13.45
C GLU A 89 -2.72 -8.63 13.78
N PRO A 90 -3.62 -7.75 14.26
CA PRO A 90 -3.21 -6.42 14.71
C PRO A 90 -2.20 -6.51 15.85
N THR A 91 -1.13 -5.72 15.79
CA THR A 91 -0.19 -5.54 16.91
C THR A 91 -0.62 -4.40 17.85
N SER A 92 -1.67 -3.66 17.46
CA SER A 92 -2.22 -2.54 18.21
C SER A 92 -3.68 -2.29 17.80
N ASP A 93 -4.44 -1.58 18.64
CA ASP A 93 -5.75 -1.03 18.32
C ASP A 93 -5.66 0.31 17.56
N LYS A 94 -4.46 0.85 17.37
CA LYS A 94 -4.22 2.12 16.68
C LYS A 94 -4.17 1.94 15.18
N SER A 95 -4.72 2.92 14.47
CA SER A 95 -4.65 3.00 12.99
C SER A 95 -4.70 4.44 12.52
N MET A 96 -4.24 4.70 11.31
CA MET A 96 -4.45 5.97 10.66
C MET A 96 -5.87 6.00 10.04
N VAL A 97 -6.63 7.02 10.36
CA VAL A 97 -7.94 7.31 9.74
C VAL A 97 -7.98 8.76 9.33
N ILE A 98 -8.40 9.03 8.10
CA ILE A 98 -8.54 10.39 7.58
C ILE A 98 -9.74 10.52 6.66
N ALA A 99 -10.40 11.68 6.69
CA ALA A 99 -11.36 12.10 5.68
C ALA A 99 -10.79 13.36 4.99
N THR A 100 -10.38 13.22 3.74
CA THR A 100 -9.74 14.28 2.97
C THR A 100 -10.72 14.84 1.94
N PRO A 101 -11.05 16.13 2.01
CA PRO A 101 -11.91 16.75 1.01
C PRO A 101 -11.13 17.06 -0.28
N PHE A 102 -11.84 17.09 -1.40
CA PHE A 102 -11.33 17.67 -2.64
C PHE A 102 -11.91 19.07 -2.86
N LYS A 103 -11.31 19.86 -3.74
CA LYS A 103 -11.80 21.21 -4.09
C LYS A 103 -13.25 21.22 -4.57
N LYS A 104 -13.68 20.17 -5.26
CA LYS A 104 -15.07 20.06 -5.74
C LYS A 104 -15.97 19.62 -4.60
N LYS A 105 -17.02 20.40 -4.31
CA LYS A 105 -18.00 20.11 -3.25
C LYS A 105 -18.59 18.71 -3.39
N GLY A 106 -18.68 17.98 -2.28
CA GLY A 106 -19.18 16.60 -2.23
C GLY A 106 -18.19 15.54 -2.68
N HIS A 107 -16.98 15.93 -3.10
CA HIS A 107 -15.91 15.00 -3.38
C HIS A 107 -15.01 14.87 -2.16
N PHE A 108 -14.71 13.64 -1.78
CA PHE A 108 -13.89 13.30 -0.61
C PHE A 108 -13.24 11.94 -0.78
N TYR A 109 -12.25 11.68 0.04
CA TYR A 109 -11.64 10.39 0.27
C TYR A 109 -11.66 10.07 1.75
N TYR A 110 -12.29 8.98 2.15
CA TYR A 110 -12.23 8.44 3.51
C TYR A 110 -11.37 7.20 3.48
N ASN A 111 -10.32 7.18 4.30
CA ASN A 111 -9.31 6.16 4.27
C ASN A 111 -8.94 5.69 5.67
N GLN A 112 -8.69 4.40 5.79
CA GLN A 112 -8.05 3.81 6.96
C GLN A 112 -6.86 2.96 6.52
N LYS A 113 -5.74 3.14 7.21
CA LYS A 113 -4.56 2.29 7.06
C LYS A 113 -4.23 1.66 8.40
N ILE A 114 -4.11 0.32 8.39
CA ILE A 114 -3.72 -0.45 9.58
C ILE A 114 -2.36 -1.04 9.29
N ASN A 115 -1.36 -0.49 9.95
CA ASN A 115 0.03 -0.91 9.82
C ASN A 115 0.39 -2.02 10.81
N ASN A 116 1.53 -2.66 10.59
CA ASN A 116 2.13 -3.66 11.46
C ASN A 116 1.19 -4.82 11.79
N LEU A 117 0.38 -5.26 10.84
CA LEU A 117 -0.38 -6.50 10.99
C LEU A 117 0.60 -7.68 10.94
N ARG A 118 0.74 -8.42 12.03
CA ARG A 118 1.61 -9.60 12.06
C ARG A 118 1.03 -10.68 11.16
N ALA A 119 1.82 -11.16 10.22
CA ALA A 119 1.39 -12.14 9.24
C ALA A 119 1.88 -13.54 9.62
N SER A 120 1.01 -14.54 9.46
CA SER A 120 1.34 -15.96 9.57
C SER A 120 0.61 -16.76 8.49
N GLY A 121 1.10 -17.96 8.19
CA GLY A 121 0.56 -18.78 7.12
C GLY A 121 1.49 -18.84 5.92
N TYR A 122 0.96 -18.98 4.71
CA TYR A 122 1.78 -19.16 3.52
C TYR A 122 1.18 -18.51 2.28
N ALA A 123 2.04 -18.29 1.27
CA ALA A 123 1.69 -18.12 -0.13
C ALA A 123 2.47 -19.10 -1.01
N LYS A 124 1.85 -19.56 -2.08
CA LYS A 124 2.47 -20.50 -3.03
C LYS A 124 2.30 -19.98 -4.45
N LEU A 125 3.39 -19.97 -5.20
CA LEU A 125 3.40 -19.67 -6.64
C LEU A 125 4.10 -20.81 -7.41
N GLY A 126 3.36 -21.55 -8.19
CA GLY A 126 3.86 -22.80 -8.79
C GLY A 126 4.25 -23.78 -7.69
N ASP A 127 5.51 -24.20 -7.69
CA ASP A 127 6.08 -25.09 -6.66
C ASP A 127 6.74 -24.35 -5.50
N LYS A 128 6.95 -23.04 -5.64
CA LYS A 128 7.61 -22.22 -4.62
C LYS A 128 6.64 -21.81 -3.51
N VAL A 129 7.02 -22.09 -2.27
CA VAL A 129 6.27 -21.73 -1.06
C VAL A 129 7.00 -20.60 -0.32
N TYR A 130 6.24 -19.63 0.12
CA TYR A 130 6.67 -18.50 0.96
C TYR A 130 5.96 -18.61 2.30
N ASP A 131 6.68 -18.96 3.34
CA ASP A 131 6.15 -19.08 4.69
C ASP A 131 6.23 -17.72 5.40
N PHE A 132 5.12 -17.29 5.94
CA PHE A 132 5.05 -16.09 6.77
C PHE A 132 5.23 -16.48 8.25
N ASN A 133 6.14 -15.81 8.92
CA ASN A 133 6.57 -16.08 10.27
C ASN A 133 6.61 -14.79 11.11
N GLN A 134 7.22 -14.87 12.31
CA GLN A 134 7.27 -13.73 13.25
C GLN A 134 7.83 -12.42 12.68
N ASN A 135 8.63 -12.45 11.61
CA ASN A 135 9.19 -11.25 10.98
C ASN A 135 8.39 -10.81 9.74
N SER A 136 7.21 -11.39 9.55
CA SER A 136 6.33 -11.09 8.42
C SER A 136 5.22 -10.14 8.86
N TYR A 137 5.04 -9.07 8.08
CA TYR A 137 4.05 -8.04 8.36
C TYR A 137 3.21 -7.70 7.13
N GLY A 138 1.96 -7.37 7.39
CA GLY A 138 1.04 -6.84 6.41
C GLY A 138 0.58 -5.43 6.74
N VAL A 139 -0.02 -4.78 5.77
CA VAL A 139 -0.72 -3.51 5.90
C VAL A 139 -2.07 -3.60 5.22
N LEU A 140 -3.10 -3.05 5.86
CA LEU A 140 -4.38 -2.81 5.21
C LEU A 140 -4.42 -1.36 4.71
N ASP A 141 -4.74 -1.20 3.44
CA ASP A 141 -5.23 0.06 2.86
C ASP A 141 -6.70 -0.13 2.49
N TRP A 142 -7.58 0.53 3.23
CA TRP A 142 -9.01 0.51 2.98
C TRP A 142 -9.51 1.93 2.80
N GLY A 143 -10.28 2.15 1.74
CA GLY A 143 -10.79 3.47 1.48
C GLY A 143 -12.07 3.48 0.65
N ARG A 144 -12.79 4.58 0.76
CA ARG A 144 -13.96 4.88 -0.06
C ARG A 144 -14.11 6.38 -0.26
N GLY A 145 -14.84 6.78 -1.28
CA GLY A 145 -15.03 8.20 -1.51
C GLY A 145 -15.64 8.50 -2.86
N VAL A 146 -15.69 9.77 -3.16
CA VAL A 146 -16.03 10.31 -4.48
C VAL A 146 -14.84 11.14 -4.93
N TRP A 147 -14.04 10.58 -5.81
CA TRP A 147 -12.77 11.19 -6.22
C TRP A 147 -12.95 12.18 -7.36
N THR A 148 -11.98 13.05 -7.52
CA THR A 148 -11.92 13.96 -8.66
C THR A 148 -11.30 13.30 -9.87
N TYR A 149 -11.62 13.82 -11.08
CA TYR A 149 -11.21 13.27 -12.36
C TYR A 149 -9.69 13.12 -12.54
N LYS A 150 -8.90 13.99 -11.90
CA LYS A 150 -7.43 13.98 -12.00
C LYS A 150 -6.81 14.09 -10.63
N ASN A 151 -5.92 13.15 -10.31
CA ASN A 151 -5.25 13.06 -9.02
C ASN A 151 -3.79 12.70 -9.18
N THR A 152 -2.96 13.21 -8.27
CA THR A 152 -1.58 12.77 -8.07
C THR A 152 -1.37 12.60 -6.59
N TRP A 153 -0.77 11.49 -6.18
CA TRP A 153 -0.38 11.30 -4.79
C TRP A 153 0.99 10.68 -4.66
N TYR A 154 1.54 10.84 -3.49
CA TYR A 154 2.75 10.20 -3.02
C TYR A 154 2.39 9.41 -1.78
N TRP A 155 2.88 8.19 -1.68
CA TRP A 155 2.64 7.34 -0.53
C TRP A 155 3.84 6.47 -0.24
N SER A 156 4.12 6.23 1.05
CA SER A 156 5.14 5.30 1.52
C SER A 156 4.60 4.52 2.71
N SER A 157 4.86 3.23 2.72
CA SER A 157 4.57 2.37 3.86
C SER A 157 5.74 1.43 4.12
N LEU A 158 5.99 1.24 5.40
CA LEU A 158 6.97 0.30 5.93
C LEU A 158 6.33 -0.40 7.12
N ASN A 159 6.53 -1.72 7.23
CA ASN A 159 6.01 -2.53 8.31
C ASN A 159 7.04 -3.60 8.63
N THR A 160 7.58 -3.54 9.84
CA THR A 160 8.69 -4.41 10.27
C THR A 160 8.76 -4.44 11.80
N GLU A 161 9.86 -4.90 12.33
CA GLU A 161 10.23 -4.73 13.74
C GLU A 161 11.68 -4.24 13.88
N ILE A 162 11.94 -3.54 14.97
CA ILE A 162 13.27 -3.13 15.40
C ILE A 162 13.46 -3.64 16.83
N ASN A 163 14.48 -4.48 17.04
CA ASN A 163 14.77 -5.09 18.34
C ASN A 163 13.56 -5.82 18.98
N GLY A 164 12.75 -6.50 18.16
CA GLY A 164 11.56 -7.22 18.62
C GLY A 164 10.31 -6.36 18.84
N HIS A 165 10.38 -5.07 18.57
CA HIS A 165 9.26 -4.13 18.69
C HIS A 165 8.69 -3.78 17.32
N PRO A 166 7.36 -3.93 17.09
CA PRO A 166 6.74 -3.53 15.84
C PRO A 166 7.04 -2.07 15.49
N PHE A 167 7.49 -1.84 14.27
CA PHE A 167 7.87 -0.53 13.76
C PHE A 167 7.35 -0.34 12.33
N GLY A 168 6.72 0.78 12.05
CA GLY A 168 6.22 1.06 10.71
C GLY A 168 5.71 2.48 10.56
N TRP A 169 5.40 2.85 9.34
CA TRP A 169 4.78 4.14 9.05
C TRP A 169 3.79 4.09 7.90
N ASN A 170 2.93 5.10 7.90
CA ASN A 170 2.18 5.58 6.76
C ASN A 170 2.56 7.03 6.52
N LEU A 171 3.13 7.33 5.36
CA LEU A 171 3.48 8.69 4.95
C LEU A 171 2.84 8.95 3.59
N GLY A 172 2.11 10.06 3.46
CA GLY A 172 1.47 10.37 2.20
C GLY A 172 0.97 11.80 2.08
N TYR A 173 0.82 12.24 0.84
CA TYR A 173 0.27 13.55 0.49
C TYR A 173 -0.18 13.60 -0.97
N GLY A 174 -0.91 14.66 -1.32
CA GLY A 174 -1.32 14.96 -2.70
C GLY A 174 -2.69 14.44 -3.08
N PHE A 175 -3.30 13.53 -2.30
CA PHE A 175 -4.63 13.02 -2.58
C PHE A 175 -5.70 13.81 -1.80
N GLY A 176 -6.14 14.92 -2.39
CA GLY A 176 -7.08 15.86 -1.78
C GLY A 176 -6.38 16.98 -1.00
N ASP A 177 -7.17 17.70 -0.20
CA ASP A 177 -6.70 18.81 0.63
C ASP A 177 -6.34 18.31 2.03
N THR A 178 -5.04 18.25 2.32
CA THR A 178 -4.49 17.81 3.60
C THR A 178 -4.07 18.97 4.52
N SER A 179 -4.52 20.21 4.23
CA SER A 179 -4.16 21.39 5.03
C SER A 179 -4.63 21.32 6.47
N ALA A 180 -5.78 20.69 6.74
CA ALA A 180 -6.34 20.54 8.08
C ALA A 180 -5.84 19.27 8.80
N ALA A 181 -5.50 18.21 8.06
CA ALA A 181 -5.03 16.94 8.60
C ALA A 181 -4.22 16.19 7.55
N SER A 182 -3.15 15.53 7.96
CA SER A 182 -2.35 14.64 7.10
C SER A 182 -2.50 13.19 7.53
N GLU A 183 -2.15 12.27 6.64
CA GLU A 183 -2.14 10.83 6.92
C GLU A 183 -0.81 10.33 7.53
N ASN A 184 0.12 11.25 7.84
CA ASN A 184 1.47 10.90 8.25
C ASN A 184 1.50 10.42 9.71
N MET A 185 1.85 9.15 9.89
CA MET A 185 1.89 8.46 11.18
C MET A 185 3.12 7.55 11.26
N LEU A 186 3.75 7.55 12.43
CA LEU A 186 4.72 6.53 12.83
C LEU A 186 4.06 5.59 13.84
N PHE A 187 4.20 4.30 13.63
CA PHE A 187 3.70 3.26 14.53
C PHE A 187 4.88 2.56 15.18
N VAL A 188 4.98 2.65 16.49
CA VAL A 188 6.09 2.08 17.25
C VAL A 188 5.54 1.42 18.50
N ASP A 189 5.81 0.14 18.67
CA ASP A 189 5.49 -0.61 19.88
C ASP A 189 4.02 -0.45 20.34
N GLY A 190 3.12 -0.49 19.35
CA GLY A 190 1.69 -0.34 19.58
C GLY A 190 1.16 1.08 19.67
N GLU A 191 2.03 2.08 19.74
CA GLU A 191 1.64 3.49 19.73
C GLU A 191 1.60 4.07 18.33
N ALA A 192 0.70 5.03 18.11
CA ALA A 192 0.56 5.78 16.86
C ALA A 192 0.96 7.24 17.10
N LEU A 193 2.09 7.64 16.52
CA LEU A 193 2.66 8.96 16.69
C LEU A 193 2.41 9.80 15.44
N LYS A 194 1.72 10.92 15.61
CA LYS A 194 1.42 11.84 14.50
C LYS A 194 2.68 12.52 14.02
N LEU A 195 2.90 12.48 12.70
CA LEU A 195 3.94 13.23 12.02
C LEU A 195 3.34 14.44 11.31
N LYS A 196 4.16 15.45 11.07
CA LYS A 196 3.80 16.62 10.28
C LYS A 196 3.86 16.31 8.77
N ASP A 197 3.96 17.34 7.97
CA ASP A 197 4.08 17.17 6.52
C ASP A 197 5.35 16.40 6.15
N VAL A 198 5.26 15.59 5.11
CA VAL A 198 6.39 14.89 4.52
C VAL A 198 6.56 15.35 3.07
N ILE A 199 7.80 15.35 2.61
CA ILE A 199 8.19 15.62 1.23
C ILE A 199 9.04 14.44 0.78
N MET A 200 8.71 13.87 -0.37
CA MET A 200 9.51 12.82 -1.03
C MET A 200 10.25 13.45 -2.18
N ASP A 201 11.54 13.72 -2.00
CA ASP A 201 12.40 14.27 -3.03
C ASP A 201 12.84 13.14 -3.96
N ILE A 202 12.24 13.06 -5.14
CA ILE A 202 12.60 12.14 -6.20
C ILE A 202 13.60 12.84 -7.10
N PRO A 203 14.81 12.28 -7.34
CA PRO A 203 15.78 12.89 -8.22
C PRO A 203 15.25 13.04 -9.67
N LEU A 204 15.84 13.92 -10.42
CA LEU A 204 15.51 14.06 -11.84
C LEU A 204 16.62 13.47 -12.71
N THR A 205 16.23 12.83 -13.80
CA THR A 205 17.14 12.47 -14.90
C THR A 205 17.70 13.71 -15.57
N SER A 206 18.72 13.55 -16.39
CA SER A 206 19.27 14.64 -17.24
C SER A 206 18.23 15.26 -18.17
N SER A 207 17.16 14.55 -18.50
CA SER A 207 16.04 15.05 -19.31
C SER A 207 14.93 15.73 -18.48
N GLY A 208 15.12 15.91 -17.17
CA GLY A 208 14.17 16.56 -16.27
C GLY A 208 12.93 15.72 -15.89
N ARG A 209 13.00 14.40 -16.08
CA ARG A 209 11.96 13.45 -15.63
C ARG A 209 12.36 12.82 -14.31
N ASP A 210 11.36 12.38 -13.52
CA ASP A 210 11.65 11.64 -12.28
C ASP A 210 12.51 10.41 -12.56
N ASP A 211 13.56 10.24 -11.74
CA ASP A 211 14.43 9.06 -11.73
C ASP A 211 14.07 8.17 -10.52
N PHE A 212 13.16 7.24 -10.77
CA PHE A 212 12.60 6.40 -9.71
C PHE A 212 13.59 5.35 -9.16
N LEU A 213 14.69 5.08 -9.86
CA LEU A 213 15.70 4.09 -9.43
C LEU A 213 16.96 4.72 -8.82
N SER A 214 17.10 6.04 -8.85
CA SER A 214 18.07 6.76 -8.02
C SER A 214 17.55 6.94 -6.60
N SER A 215 18.44 7.16 -5.63
CA SER A 215 18.06 7.29 -4.22
C SER A 215 17.18 8.52 -3.97
N TRP A 216 16.05 8.32 -3.27
CA TRP A 216 15.16 9.42 -2.86
C TRP A 216 15.50 9.89 -1.45
N ARG A 217 14.95 11.05 -1.07
CA ARG A 217 14.96 11.50 0.32
C ARG A 217 13.54 11.83 0.78
N LEU A 218 13.17 11.27 1.93
CA LEU A 218 11.95 11.64 2.63
C LEU A 218 12.36 12.59 3.76
N ARG A 219 11.76 13.77 3.81
CA ARG A 219 12.05 14.78 4.81
C ARG A 219 10.81 15.60 5.14
N ASP A 220 10.86 16.32 6.23
CA ASP A 220 9.93 17.40 6.56
C ASP A 220 10.64 18.75 6.56
N LYS A 221 9.90 19.82 6.85
CA LYS A 221 10.46 21.18 6.91
C LYS A 221 11.23 21.47 8.19
N GLU A 222 10.98 20.69 9.24
CA GLU A 222 11.51 20.94 10.59
C GLU A 222 12.73 20.06 10.91
N GLY A 223 13.05 19.11 10.04
CA GLY A 223 14.17 18.19 10.23
C GLY A 223 13.88 17.03 11.18
N ALA A 224 12.61 16.80 11.53
CA ALA A 224 12.18 15.66 12.31
C ALA A 224 12.17 14.35 11.48
N ILE A 225 12.06 14.44 10.15
CA ILE A 225 12.15 13.32 9.23
C ILE A 225 13.38 13.52 8.35
N TRP A 226 14.30 12.56 8.38
CA TRP A 226 15.46 12.53 7.52
C TRP A 226 15.78 11.09 7.15
N VAL A 227 15.21 10.65 6.05
CA VAL A 227 15.22 9.26 5.63
C VAL A 227 15.68 9.16 4.18
N ASP A 228 16.73 8.43 3.95
CA ASP A 228 17.22 8.04 2.63
C ASP A 228 16.49 6.74 2.21
N PHE A 229 16.01 6.69 1.00
CA PHE A 229 15.39 5.53 0.39
C PHE A 229 16.25 5.08 -0.79
N LYS A 230 16.73 3.84 -0.72
CA LYS A 230 17.49 3.19 -1.77
C LYS A 230 16.58 2.26 -2.57
N PRO A 231 16.16 2.64 -3.79
CA PRO A 231 15.33 1.80 -4.64
C PRO A 231 16.03 0.48 -5.00
N VAL A 232 15.22 -0.58 -5.09
CA VAL A 232 15.62 -1.91 -5.55
C VAL A 232 14.82 -2.30 -6.80
N TYR A 233 13.53 -1.97 -6.82
CA TYR A 233 12.64 -2.35 -7.89
C TYR A 233 11.53 -1.32 -8.09
N ASP A 234 11.33 -0.86 -9.32
CA ASP A 234 10.20 0.00 -9.71
C ASP A 234 9.12 -0.86 -10.37
N ARG A 235 8.02 -1.08 -9.63
CA ARG A 235 6.81 -1.69 -10.18
C ARG A 235 6.04 -0.62 -10.93
N HIS A 236 6.41 -0.43 -12.18
CA HIS A 236 5.80 0.56 -13.06
C HIS A 236 4.59 -0.02 -13.80
N ALA A 237 3.46 0.66 -13.70
CA ALA A 237 2.27 0.38 -14.49
C ALA A 237 1.81 1.66 -15.19
N ASP A 238 1.76 1.62 -16.52
CA ASP A 238 1.25 2.72 -17.34
C ASP A 238 0.07 2.23 -18.19
N VAL A 239 -1.11 2.77 -17.91
CA VAL A 239 -2.33 2.52 -18.67
C VAL A 239 -2.76 3.84 -19.29
N ASN A 240 -2.77 3.89 -20.61
CA ASN A 240 -3.17 5.06 -21.36
C ASN A 240 -4.20 4.67 -22.43
N THR A 241 -5.45 5.03 -22.17
CA THR A 241 -6.58 4.81 -23.08
C THR A 241 -7.24 6.14 -23.43
N LEU A 242 -8.23 6.13 -24.30
CA LEU A 242 -8.95 7.35 -24.70
C LEU A 242 -9.56 8.11 -23.50
N VAL A 243 -10.04 7.38 -22.49
CA VAL A 243 -10.79 7.93 -21.35
C VAL A 243 -10.10 7.77 -20.00
N LEU A 244 -9.08 6.94 -19.92
CA LEU A 244 -8.38 6.61 -18.69
C LEU A 244 -6.87 6.72 -18.88
N ARG A 245 -6.21 7.42 -17.98
CA ARG A 245 -4.75 7.39 -17.86
C ARG A 245 -4.35 7.11 -16.43
N SER A 246 -3.52 6.11 -16.22
CA SER A 246 -2.93 5.78 -14.92
C SER A 246 -1.44 5.52 -15.11
N ASN A 247 -0.61 6.30 -14.44
CA ASN A 247 0.83 6.09 -14.41
C ASN A 247 1.22 5.91 -12.95
N GLN A 248 1.67 4.72 -12.60
CA GLN A 248 1.96 4.32 -11.22
C GLN A 248 3.38 3.81 -11.14
N HIS A 249 4.18 4.42 -10.28
CA HIS A 249 5.50 3.98 -9.88
C HIS A 249 5.43 3.59 -8.40
N GLN A 250 5.30 2.30 -8.11
CA GLN A 250 5.43 1.75 -6.76
C GLN A 250 6.82 1.17 -6.62
N VAL A 251 7.69 1.91 -5.96
CA VAL A 251 9.11 1.59 -5.87
C VAL A 251 9.39 0.92 -4.54
N PHE A 252 9.89 -0.31 -4.60
CA PHE A 252 10.32 -1.07 -3.43
C PHE A 252 11.80 -0.85 -3.19
N GLY A 253 12.20 -0.81 -1.92
CA GLY A 253 13.58 -0.53 -1.58
C GLY A 253 13.85 -0.58 -0.07
N LEU A 254 14.97 -0.01 0.31
CA LEU A 254 15.47 -0.01 1.68
C LEU A 254 15.52 1.43 2.21
N PHE A 255 15.00 1.62 3.40
CA PHE A 255 14.99 2.89 4.11
C PHE A 255 16.05 2.92 5.20
N SER A 256 16.81 4.02 5.26
CA SER A 256 17.79 4.27 6.32
C SER A 256 17.70 5.73 6.76
N GLY A 257 17.77 5.98 8.05
CA GLY A 257 17.70 7.35 8.53
C GLY A 257 17.15 7.48 9.94
N ARG A 258 16.46 8.60 10.16
CA ARG A 258 15.93 8.98 11.47
C ARG A 258 14.56 9.64 11.35
N ILE A 259 13.70 9.34 12.32
CA ILE A 259 12.43 10.03 12.54
C ILE A 259 12.33 10.41 14.01
N ASP A 260 12.09 11.67 14.28
CA ASP A 260 11.84 12.21 15.63
C ASP A 260 10.32 12.35 15.82
N ALA A 261 9.76 11.65 16.80
CA ALA A 261 8.35 11.64 17.09
C ALA A 261 8.08 11.34 18.58
N GLY A 262 7.05 11.96 19.16
CA GLY A 262 6.68 11.71 20.56
C GLY A 262 7.80 12.03 21.56
N GLY A 263 8.70 12.98 21.25
CA GLY A 263 9.84 13.34 22.09
C GLY A 263 11.00 12.33 22.06
N LYS A 264 10.98 11.38 21.14
CA LYS A 264 12.02 10.37 20.96
C LYS A 264 12.58 10.40 19.53
N SER A 265 13.80 9.92 19.37
CA SER A 265 14.47 9.76 18.08
C SER A 265 14.59 8.28 17.75
N TYR A 266 14.10 7.90 16.56
CA TYR A 266 14.12 6.53 16.05
C TYR A 266 15.05 6.46 14.85
N SER A 267 16.23 5.86 15.03
CA SER A 267 17.20 5.64 13.97
C SER A 267 17.13 4.21 13.48
N PHE A 268 17.24 4.02 12.17
CA PHE A 268 17.13 2.71 11.53
C PHE A 268 18.01 2.63 10.28
N LYS A 269 18.29 1.41 9.85
CA LYS A 269 19.11 1.14 8.68
C LYS A 269 18.56 -0.04 7.89
N ASP A 270 18.51 0.13 6.56
CA ASP A 270 18.18 -0.89 5.57
C ASP A 270 16.84 -1.62 5.82
N LEU A 271 15.82 -0.88 6.28
CA LEU A 271 14.48 -1.42 6.50
C LEU A 271 13.70 -1.53 5.19
N PRO A 272 13.11 -2.70 4.86
CA PRO A 272 12.38 -2.88 3.62
C PRO A 272 11.02 -2.20 3.65
N GLY A 273 10.63 -1.60 2.53
CA GLY A 273 9.34 -0.99 2.34
C GLY A 273 9.16 -0.47 0.93
N PHE A 274 8.18 0.40 0.73
CA PHE A 274 7.98 1.04 -0.56
C PHE A 274 7.65 2.53 -0.43
N ALA A 275 7.92 3.24 -1.54
CA ALA A 275 7.44 4.59 -1.77
C ALA A 275 6.87 4.67 -3.19
N GLU A 276 5.80 5.43 -3.38
CA GLU A 276 5.16 5.52 -4.68
C GLU A 276 4.81 6.95 -5.08
N LYS A 277 4.78 7.17 -6.38
CA LYS A 277 4.17 8.32 -7.03
C LYS A 277 3.17 7.81 -8.05
N VAL A 278 1.93 8.26 -7.92
CA VAL A 278 0.84 7.83 -8.80
C VAL A 278 0.13 9.03 -9.38
N PHE A 279 -0.08 8.98 -10.68
CA PHE A 279 -0.91 9.92 -11.42
C PHE A 279 -2.07 9.18 -12.05
N ASN A 280 -3.29 9.64 -11.79
CA ASN A 280 -4.50 9.12 -12.39
C ASN A 280 -5.35 10.21 -13.03
N LYS A 281 -6.00 9.83 -14.13
CA LYS A 281 -7.02 10.59 -14.84
C LYS A 281 -8.04 9.60 -15.37
N TRP A 282 -9.30 9.66 -14.89
CA TRP A 282 -10.42 8.78 -15.24
C TRP A 282 -11.74 9.50 -15.43
#